data_94f7cf2b2c0367b6011eb966954d6771
#
_entry.id   94f7cf2b2c0367b6011eb966954d6771
#
_cell.length_a   1.000
_cell.length_b   1.000
_cell.length_c   1.000
_cell.angle_alpha   90.00
_cell.angle_beta   90.00
_cell.angle_gamma   90.00
#
_symmetry.space_group_name_H-M   'P 1'
#
loop_
_entity.id
_entity.type
_entity.pdbx_description
1 polymer ?
#
loop_
_entity_poly.entity_id
_entity_poly.type
_entity_poly.pdbx_seq_one_letter_code
_entity_poly.pdbx_strand_id
1 'polypeptide(L)'
;DIHRSTAAEIFGMALDEVTSEQRRNAKAINFGLIYGMSAFGLSRQLGIGRADAQSYMDLYFKRYPGVQTFMHDIREKAKAQGYVETLFGRRLYLPDINSSNGMRRKAAERVAINAPMQGTAADIIKRAMIQLDQKLQNDPDIAMIMQVHDELVFEVRSEKVAFYSGLIKTQMESAADLVVPLIVEVGQGTNWDEAH
;
A
#
# COMPACT_ATOMS: atom_id res chain seq x y z
N ASP A 1 10.17 11.10 -1.97
CA ASP A 1 9.34 10.41 -2.97
C ASP A 1 10.09 9.18 -3.49
N ILE A 2 9.69 7.99 -3.00
CA ILE A 2 10.34 6.71 -3.36
C ILE A 2 10.29 6.42 -4.87
N HIS A 3 9.26 6.86 -5.57
CA HIS A 3 9.15 6.61 -7.01
C HIS A 3 10.14 7.45 -7.80
N ARG A 4 10.39 8.68 -7.36
CA ARG A 4 11.40 9.55 -7.94
C ARG A 4 12.80 9.02 -7.66
N SER A 5 13.05 8.54 -6.45
CA SER A 5 14.31 7.90 -6.07
C SER A 5 14.59 6.65 -6.91
N THR A 6 13.60 5.78 -7.05
CA THR A 6 13.69 4.59 -7.90
C THR A 6 13.93 4.96 -9.38
N ALA A 7 13.28 6.01 -9.88
CA ALA A 7 13.50 6.48 -11.24
C ALA A 7 14.95 6.96 -11.46
N ALA A 8 15.46 7.78 -10.55
CA ALA A 8 16.85 8.27 -10.60
C ALA A 8 17.86 7.12 -10.65
N GLU A 9 17.66 6.10 -9.82
CA GLU A 9 18.53 4.91 -9.77
C GLU A 9 18.42 4.05 -11.05
N ILE A 10 17.19 3.79 -11.52
CA ILE A 10 16.95 2.93 -12.70
C ILE A 10 17.47 3.59 -13.99
N PHE A 11 17.24 4.89 -14.13
CA PHE A 11 17.62 5.62 -15.34
C PHE A 11 19.01 6.26 -15.25
N GLY A 12 19.70 6.14 -14.10
CA GLY A 12 21.06 6.62 -13.90
C GLY A 12 21.20 8.14 -13.97
N MET A 13 20.23 8.88 -13.43
CA MET A 13 20.16 10.34 -13.46
C MET A 13 20.00 10.96 -12.07
N ALA A 14 20.17 12.29 -11.95
CA ALA A 14 19.95 13.00 -10.71
C ALA A 14 18.45 13.10 -10.39
N LEU A 15 18.12 13.24 -9.09
CA LEU A 15 16.72 13.27 -8.61
C LEU A 15 15.90 14.41 -9.23
N ASP A 16 16.52 15.55 -9.46
CA ASP A 16 15.91 16.75 -10.03
C ASP A 16 15.69 16.63 -11.55
N GLU A 17 16.44 15.77 -12.22
CA GLU A 17 16.32 15.51 -13.66
C GLU A 17 15.19 14.51 -13.99
N VAL A 18 14.63 13.82 -12.99
CA VAL A 18 13.57 12.81 -13.19
C VAL A 18 12.29 13.47 -13.70
N THR A 19 11.88 13.08 -14.90
CA THR A 19 10.63 13.55 -15.53
C THR A 19 9.40 12.90 -14.87
N SER A 20 8.23 13.49 -15.07
CA SER A 20 6.95 12.93 -14.60
C SER A 20 6.65 11.56 -15.21
N GLU A 21 7.08 11.31 -16.45
CA GLU A 21 6.92 10.01 -17.11
C GLU A 21 7.81 8.94 -16.47
N GLN A 22 9.07 9.25 -16.25
CA GLN A 22 10.02 8.33 -15.57
C GLN A 22 9.57 8.02 -14.15
N ARG A 23 9.09 9.02 -13.41
CA ARG A 23 8.48 8.80 -12.10
C ARG A 23 7.27 7.88 -12.15
N ARG A 24 6.40 8.04 -13.17
CA ARG A 24 5.23 7.16 -13.40
C ARG A 24 5.67 5.73 -13.71
N ASN A 25 6.68 5.56 -14.54
CA ASN A 25 7.25 4.25 -14.86
C ASN A 25 7.87 3.59 -13.61
N ALA A 26 8.62 4.33 -12.81
CA ALA A 26 9.16 3.85 -11.53
C ALA A 26 8.05 3.49 -10.52
N LYS A 27 6.95 4.25 -10.49
CA LYS A 27 5.75 3.88 -9.71
C LYS A 27 5.20 2.52 -10.14
N ALA A 28 5.07 2.30 -11.45
CA ALA A 28 4.61 1.03 -12.01
C ALA A 28 5.58 -0.13 -11.69
N ILE A 29 6.89 0.11 -11.73
CA ILE A 29 7.92 -0.86 -11.33
C ILE A 29 7.79 -1.18 -9.85
N ASN A 30 7.79 -0.19 -8.97
CA ASN A 30 7.71 -0.38 -7.52
C ASN A 30 6.47 -1.20 -7.13
N PHE A 31 5.29 -0.79 -7.58
CA PHE A 31 4.06 -1.52 -7.29
C PHE A 31 4.03 -2.90 -7.96
N GLY A 32 4.45 -2.97 -9.23
CA GLY A 32 4.48 -4.24 -9.96
C GLY A 32 5.35 -5.29 -9.26
N LEU A 33 6.56 -4.90 -8.83
CA LEU A 33 7.49 -5.82 -8.19
C LEU A 33 7.04 -6.20 -6.78
N ILE A 34 6.61 -5.25 -5.97
CA ILE A 34 6.06 -5.53 -4.63
C ILE A 34 4.87 -6.49 -4.72
N TYR A 35 4.06 -6.39 -5.77
CA TYR A 35 2.91 -7.28 -5.99
C TYR A 35 3.25 -8.54 -6.79
N GLY A 36 4.54 -8.89 -6.93
CA GLY A 36 4.97 -10.14 -7.52
C GLY A 36 4.81 -10.22 -9.04
N MET A 37 4.89 -9.08 -9.74
CA MET A 37 4.89 -9.04 -11.21
C MET A 37 6.14 -9.74 -11.76
N SER A 38 5.96 -10.48 -12.87
CA SER A 38 7.07 -11.09 -13.59
C SER A 38 7.73 -10.11 -14.57
N ALA A 39 8.95 -10.40 -15.01
CA ALA A 39 9.64 -9.64 -16.06
C ALA A 39 8.80 -9.50 -17.35
N PHE A 40 8.02 -10.51 -17.70
CA PHE A 40 7.07 -10.44 -18.82
C PHE A 40 5.95 -9.42 -18.56
N GLY A 41 5.37 -9.41 -17.37
CA GLY A 41 4.34 -8.42 -17.00
C GLY A 41 4.90 -7.00 -17.02
N LEU A 42 6.10 -6.81 -16.45
CA LEU A 42 6.79 -5.52 -16.41
C LEU A 42 7.13 -5.01 -17.81
N SER A 43 7.68 -5.88 -18.67
CA SER A 43 8.01 -5.58 -20.07
C SER A 43 6.78 -5.08 -20.84
N ARG A 44 5.63 -5.73 -20.68
CA ARG A 44 4.39 -5.30 -21.32
C ARG A 44 3.85 -3.96 -20.78
N GLN A 45 3.98 -3.75 -19.49
CA GLN A 45 3.48 -2.53 -18.86
C GLN A 45 4.29 -1.30 -19.23
N LEU A 46 5.61 -1.46 -19.38
CA LEU A 46 6.51 -0.35 -19.71
C LEU A 46 6.80 -0.23 -21.21
N GLY A 47 6.35 -1.18 -22.05
CA GLY A 47 6.66 -1.19 -23.48
C GLY A 47 8.14 -1.43 -23.82
N ILE A 48 8.89 -2.12 -22.93
CA ILE A 48 10.33 -2.38 -23.07
C ILE A 48 10.62 -3.85 -23.36
N GLY A 49 11.85 -4.16 -23.75
CA GLY A 49 12.33 -5.53 -23.93
C GLY A 49 12.26 -6.35 -22.63
N ARG A 50 12.07 -7.66 -22.75
CA ARG A 50 12.04 -8.55 -21.58
C ARG A 50 13.37 -8.58 -20.82
N ALA A 51 14.48 -8.46 -21.54
CA ALA A 51 15.82 -8.40 -20.96
C ALA A 51 15.99 -7.13 -20.11
N ASP A 52 15.53 -5.98 -20.62
CA ASP A 52 15.58 -4.70 -19.89
C ASP A 52 14.69 -4.76 -18.64
N ALA A 53 13.47 -5.33 -18.77
CA ALA A 53 12.58 -5.54 -17.64
C ALA A 53 13.22 -6.43 -16.57
N GLN A 54 13.93 -7.48 -16.95
CA GLN A 54 14.67 -8.33 -16.01
C GLN A 54 15.81 -7.56 -15.33
N SER A 55 16.58 -6.78 -16.09
CA SER A 55 17.65 -5.94 -15.54
C SER A 55 17.13 -4.93 -14.51
N TYR A 56 15.97 -4.32 -14.76
CA TYR A 56 15.31 -3.43 -13.78
C TYR A 56 14.87 -4.17 -12.52
N MET A 57 14.33 -5.38 -12.65
CA MET A 57 13.99 -6.21 -11.49
C MET A 57 15.21 -6.56 -10.65
N ASP A 58 16.31 -6.97 -11.31
CA ASP A 58 17.55 -7.34 -10.62
C ASP A 58 18.15 -6.14 -9.88
N LEU A 59 18.16 -4.96 -10.51
CA LEU A 59 18.59 -3.70 -9.86
C LEU A 59 17.72 -3.36 -8.66
N TYR A 60 16.40 -3.45 -8.80
CA TYR A 60 15.46 -3.18 -7.73
C TYR A 60 15.67 -4.09 -6.52
N PHE A 61 15.78 -5.41 -6.72
CA PHE A 61 15.98 -6.36 -5.64
C PHE A 61 17.38 -6.28 -5.03
N LYS A 62 18.39 -5.89 -5.82
CA LYS A 62 19.72 -5.56 -5.29
C LYS A 62 19.67 -4.36 -4.35
N ARG A 63 18.86 -3.37 -4.68
CA ARG A 63 18.69 -2.14 -3.86
C ARG A 63 17.82 -2.39 -2.64
N TYR A 64 16.78 -3.21 -2.78
CA TYR A 64 15.79 -3.52 -1.76
C TYR A 64 15.73 -5.03 -1.45
N PRO A 65 16.81 -5.62 -0.91
CA PRO A 65 16.88 -7.07 -0.69
C PRO A 65 15.82 -7.57 0.31
N GLY A 66 15.42 -6.75 1.27
CA GLY A 66 14.35 -7.07 2.21
C GLY A 66 13.00 -7.34 1.56
N VAL A 67 12.69 -6.69 0.42
CA VAL A 67 11.47 -6.99 -0.34
C VAL A 67 11.53 -8.39 -0.93
N GLN A 68 12.67 -8.79 -1.50
CA GLN A 68 12.85 -10.13 -2.05
C GLN A 68 12.76 -11.21 -0.97
N THR A 69 13.39 -10.97 0.18
CA THR A 69 13.33 -11.86 1.34
C THR A 69 11.88 -12.01 1.82
N PHE A 70 11.17 -10.91 2.04
CA PHE A 70 9.76 -10.95 2.42
C PHE A 70 8.91 -11.77 1.45
N MET A 71 9.08 -11.54 0.13
CA MET A 71 8.33 -12.28 -0.90
C MET A 71 8.63 -13.77 -0.91
N HIS A 72 9.84 -14.16 -0.58
CA HIS A 72 10.23 -15.56 -0.44
C HIS A 72 9.59 -16.16 0.81
N ASP A 73 9.84 -15.56 1.96
CA ASP A 73 9.44 -16.09 3.26
C ASP A 73 7.92 -16.20 3.41
N ILE A 74 7.18 -15.20 2.92
CA ILE A 74 5.72 -15.24 3.00
C ILE A 74 5.11 -16.35 2.12
N ARG A 75 5.74 -16.66 0.97
CA ARG A 75 5.32 -17.80 0.13
C ARG A 75 5.60 -19.13 0.81
N GLU A 76 6.79 -19.31 1.38
CA GLU A 76 7.14 -20.54 2.10
C GLU A 76 6.25 -20.72 3.35
N LYS A 77 6.02 -19.66 4.10
CA LYS A 77 5.06 -19.67 5.22
C LYS A 77 3.65 -20.07 4.76
N ALA A 78 3.17 -19.47 3.65
CA ALA A 78 1.86 -19.80 3.09
C ALA A 78 1.75 -21.27 2.65
N LYS A 79 2.79 -21.82 1.99
CA LYS A 79 2.84 -23.23 1.59
C LYS A 79 2.79 -24.18 2.79
N ALA A 80 3.47 -23.83 3.87
CA ALA A 80 3.55 -24.66 5.08
C ALA A 80 2.23 -24.69 5.87
N GLN A 81 1.54 -23.54 5.99
CA GLN A 81 0.38 -23.40 6.87
C GLN A 81 -0.97 -23.26 6.16
N GLY A 82 -0.97 -23.02 4.82
CA GLY A 82 -2.18 -22.88 4.00
C GLY A 82 -2.86 -21.51 4.08
N TYR A 83 -2.29 -20.55 4.77
CA TYR A 83 -2.82 -19.18 4.90
C TYR A 83 -1.70 -18.15 5.11
N VAL A 84 -2.06 -16.88 4.99
CA VAL A 84 -1.25 -15.73 5.42
C VAL A 84 -2.05 -14.87 6.40
N GLU A 85 -1.36 -14.00 7.13
CA GLU A 85 -1.96 -13.16 8.18
C GLU A 85 -1.59 -11.69 7.97
N THR A 86 -2.51 -10.81 8.36
CA THR A 86 -2.21 -9.39 8.54
C THR A 86 -1.32 -9.19 9.77
N LEU A 87 -0.81 -7.97 9.96
CA LEU A 87 -0.09 -7.58 11.18
C LEU A 87 -0.91 -7.84 12.47
N PHE A 88 -2.23 -7.80 12.36
CA PHE A 88 -3.18 -7.99 13.47
C PHE A 88 -3.73 -9.42 13.59
N GLY A 89 -3.16 -10.37 12.83
CA GLY A 89 -3.50 -11.80 12.94
C GLY A 89 -4.75 -12.22 12.17
N ARG A 90 -5.35 -11.35 11.35
CA ARG A 90 -6.47 -11.75 10.50
C ARG A 90 -5.97 -12.62 9.36
N ARG A 91 -6.56 -13.82 9.20
CA ARG A 91 -6.11 -14.84 8.26
C ARG A 91 -6.81 -14.77 6.92
N LEU A 92 -6.04 -15.02 5.85
CA LEU A 92 -6.55 -15.34 4.53
C LEU A 92 -6.06 -16.74 4.14
N TYR A 93 -6.99 -17.68 3.95
CA TYR A 93 -6.69 -19.04 3.52
C TYR A 93 -6.44 -19.11 2.03
N LEU A 94 -5.45 -19.91 1.63
CA LEU A 94 -4.96 -20.03 0.26
C LEU A 94 -5.01 -21.51 -0.20
N PRO A 95 -6.20 -22.03 -0.54
CA PRO A 95 -6.36 -23.45 -0.87
C PRO A 95 -5.53 -23.90 -2.07
N ASP A 96 -5.24 -22.99 -3.01
CA ASP A 96 -4.47 -23.29 -4.22
C ASP A 96 -2.95 -23.10 -4.07
N ILE A 97 -2.43 -22.77 -2.87
CA ILE A 97 -1.00 -22.45 -2.67
C ILE A 97 -0.07 -23.63 -3.00
N ASN A 98 -0.55 -24.86 -2.80
CA ASN A 98 0.14 -26.11 -3.12
C ASN A 98 -0.47 -26.84 -4.33
N SER A 99 -1.26 -26.17 -5.17
CA SER A 99 -1.89 -26.77 -6.33
C SER A 99 -0.86 -27.33 -7.31
N SER A 100 -1.13 -28.51 -7.86
CA SER A 100 -0.37 -29.11 -8.97
C SER A 100 -0.48 -28.28 -10.25
N ASN A 101 -1.60 -27.54 -10.41
CA ASN A 101 -1.76 -26.59 -11.51
C ASN A 101 -0.90 -25.36 -11.28
N GLY A 102 0.16 -25.19 -12.09
CA GLY A 102 1.12 -24.09 -11.98
C GLY A 102 0.50 -22.70 -12.10
N MET A 103 -0.58 -22.53 -12.86
CA MET A 103 -1.26 -21.25 -13.01
C MET A 103 -1.99 -20.86 -11.70
N ARG A 104 -2.75 -21.79 -11.11
CA ARG A 104 -3.45 -21.59 -9.83
C ARG A 104 -2.46 -21.33 -8.71
N ARG A 105 -1.39 -22.13 -8.63
CA ARG A 105 -0.32 -21.95 -7.63
C ARG A 105 0.31 -20.57 -7.72
N LYS A 106 0.71 -20.10 -8.91
CA LYS A 106 1.29 -18.77 -9.11
C LYS A 106 0.31 -17.64 -8.73
N ALA A 107 -0.98 -17.81 -9.01
CA ALA A 107 -2.01 -16.87 -8.58
C ALA A 107 -2.09 -16.80 -7.05
N ALA A 108 -2.14 -17.94 -6.37
CA ALA A 108 -2.14 -18.03 -4.92
C ALA A 108 -0.85 -17.45 -4.29
N GLU A 109 0.32 -17.68 -4.89
CA GLU A 109 1.59 -17.08 -4.45
C GLU A 109 1.58 -15.54 -4.53
N ARG A 110 0.94 -14.96 -5.56
CA ARG A 110 0.75 -13.50 -5.65
C ARG A 110 -0.20 -12.99 -4.57
N VAL A 111 -1.29 -13.70 -4.31
CA VAL A 111 -2.20 -13.35 -3.22
C VAL A 111 -1.50 -13.45 -1.88
N ALA A 112 -0.65 -14.46 -1.66
CA ALA A 112 0.15 -14.61 -0.45
C ALA A 112 1.05 -13.40 -0.16
N ILE A 113 1.65 -12.80 -1.19
CA ILE A 113 2.50 -11.62 -1.05
C ILE A 113 1.66 -10.38 -0.72
N ASN A 114 0.53 -10.20 -1.40
CA ASN A 114 -0.26 -8.97 -1.33
C ASN A 114 -1.17 -8.89 -0.10
N ALA A 115 -1.77 -10.00 0.29
CA ALA A 115 -2.81 -10.04 1.31
C ALA A 115 -2.34 -9.54 2.69
N PRO A 116 -1.13 -9.82 3.18
CA PRO A 116 -0.66 -9.26 4.44
C PRO A 116 -0.60 -7.74 4.44
N MET A 117 -0.12 -7.13 3.36
CA MET A 117 0.01 -5.67 3.24
C MET A 117 -1.36 -5.01 3.07
N GLN A 118 -2.14 -5.44 2.07
CA GLN A 118 -3.46 -4.87 1.81
C GLN A 118 -4.43 -5.12 2.96
N GLY A 119 -4.38 -6.31 3.54
CA GLY A 119 -5.19 -6.66 4.70
C GLY A 119 -4.81 -5.84 5.94
N THR A 120 -3.52 -5.61 6.18
CA THR A 120 -3.06 -4.75 7.28
C THR A 120 -3.51 -3.31 7.08
N ALA A 121 -3.43 -2.76 5.86
CA ALA A 121 -3.96 -1.42 5.55
C ALA A 121 -5.47 -1.33 5.86
N ALA A 122 -6.25 -2.32 5.45
CA ALA A 122 -7.68 -2.39 5.76
C ALA A 122 -7.95 -2.51 7.27
N ASP A 123 -7.11 -3.23 8.01
CA ASP A 123 -7.24 -3.34 9.46
C ASP A 123 -6.90 -2.02 10.16
N ILE A 124 -5.88 -1.29 9.69
CA ILE A 124 -5.49 0.03 10.23
C ILE A 124 -6.64 1.03 10.07
N ILE A 125 -7.19 1.17 8.86
CA ILE A 125 -8.28 2.13 8.64
C ILE A 125 -9.51 1.78 9.47
N LYS A 126 -9.84 0.49 9.60
CA LYS A 126 -10.96 0.04 10.44
C LYS A 126 -10.74 0.32 11.92
N ARG A 127 -9.51 0.13 12.42
CA ARG A 127 -9.14 0.47 13.80
C ARG A 127 -9.26 1.97 14.04
N ALA A 128 -8.76 2.80 13.10
CA ALA A 128 -8.91 4.24 13.14
C ALA A 128 -10.38 4.66 13.20
N MET A 129 -11.23 4.09 12.34
CA MET A 129 -12.68 4.34 12.34
C MET A 129 -13.32 4.02 13.67
N ILE A 130 -13.05 2.85 14.25
CA ILE A 130 -13.62 2.44 15.54
C ILE A 130 -13.20 3.39 16.66
N GLN A 131 -11.90 3.76 16.70
CA GLN A 131 -11.37 4.67 17.72
C GLN A 131 -11.93 6.09 17.59
N LEU A 132 -12.10 6.57 16.34
CA LEU A 132 -12.72 7.86 16.06
C LEU A 132 -14.21 7.85 16.42
N ASP A 133 -14.95 6.82 16.05
CA ASP A 133 -16.37 6.67 16.39
C ASP A 133 -16.58 6.71 17.91
N GLN A 134 -15.78 5.97 18.67
CA GLN A 134 -15.83 5.99 20.14
C GLN A 134 -15.57 7.36 20.76
N LYS A 135 -14.73 8.19 20.12
CA LYS A 135 -14.42 9.55 20.60
C LYS A 135 -15.43 10.60 20.18
N LEU A 136 -16.03 10.42 19.01
CA LEU A 136 -16.86 11.42 18.34
C LEU A 136 -18.36 11.11 18.46
N GLN A 137 -18.72 9.91 18.94
CA GLN A 137 -20.12 9.54 19.13
C GLN A 137 -20.84 10.57 20.02
N ASN A 138 -22.02 11.00 19.61
CA ASN A 138 -22.83 12.02 20.25
C ASN A 138 -22.29 13.46 20.18
N ASP A 139 -21.24 13.72 19.39
CA ASP A 139 -20.78 15.08 19.14
C ASP A 139 -21.57 15.68 17.96
N PRO A 140 -22.39 16.72 18.17
CA PRO A 140 -23.22 17.27 17.09
C PRO A 140 -22.45 18.12 16.09
N ASP A 141 -21.19 18.41 16.33
CA ASP A 141 -20.35 19.27 15.50
C ASP A 141 -19.57 18.50 14.43
N ILE A 142 -19.61 17.15 14.46
CA ILE A 142 -18.88 16.29 13.53
C ILE A 142 -19.63 14.99 13.25
N ALA A 143 -19.54 14.52 12.00
CA ALA A 143 -20.02 13.21 11.59
C ALA A 143 -19.01 12.54 10.62
N MET A 144 -18.63 11.28 10.89
CA MET A 144 -17.90 10.46 9.92
C MET A 144 -18.91 9.93 8.90
N ILE A 145 -18.84 10.39 7.66
CA ILE A 145 -19.86 10.12 6.63
C ILE A 145 -19.46 9.06 5.62
N MET A 146 -18.16 8.89 5.36
CA MET A 146 -17.72 7.98 4.30
C MET A 146 -16.29 7.48 4.54
N GLN A 147 -16.01 6.27 4.06
CA GLN A 147 -14.66 5.72 3.94
C GLN A 147 -14.43 5.36 2.46
N VAL A 148 -13.36 5.87 1.88
CA VAL A 148 -12.96 5.64 0.49
C VAL A 148 -11.51 5.21 0.47
N HIS A 149 -11.24 3.95 0.06
CA HIS A 149 -9.90 3.36 0.08
C HIS A 149 -9.20 3.51 1.45
N ASP A 150 -8.27 4.42 1.58
CA ASP A 150 -7.47 4.76 2.77
C ASP A 150 -7.83 6.12 3.38
N GLU A 151 -8.92 6.72 2.94
CA GLU A 151 -9.43 8.01 3.40
C GLU A 151 -10.65 7.86 4.29
N LEU A 152 -10.79 8.77 5.25
CA LEU A 152 -12.02 8.98 6.03
C LEU A 152 -12.54 10.40 5.77
N VAL A 153 -13.81 10.50 5.41
CA VAL A 153 -14.48 11.76 5.13
C VAL A 153 -15.41 12.13 6.27
N PHE A 154 -15.31 13.37 6.72
CA PHE A 154 -16.11 13.90 7.81
C PHE A 154 -16.83 15.17 7.37
N GLU A 155 -18.06 15.33 7.81
CA GLU A 155 -18.72 16.62 7.89
C GLU A 155 -18.43 17.26 9.24
N VAL A 156 -17.95 18.49 9.23
CA VAL A 156 -17.51 19.20 10.43
C VAL A 156 -18.07 20.63 10.40
N ARG A 157 -18.57 21.12 11.55
CA ARG A 157 -18.98 22.51 11.70
C ARG A 157 -17.79 23.44 11.40
N SER A 158 -17.98 24.45 10.54
CA SER A 158 -16.90 25.28 9.98
C SER A 158 -15.95 25.88 11.02
N GLU A 159 -16.48 26.31 12.15
CA GLU A 159 -15.70 26.92 13.24
C GLU A 159 -14.83 25.90 14.01
N LYS A 160 -15.10 24.61 13.82
CA LYS A 160 -14.43 23.51 14.53
C LYS A 160 -13.44 22.74 13.65
N VAL A 161 -13.32 23.07 12.37
CA VAL A 161 -12.49 22.31 11.38
C VAL A 161 -11.05 22.16 11.87
N ALA A 162 -10.39 23.23 12.31
CA ALA A 162 -9.01 23.17 12.78
C ALA A 162 -8.81 22.23 13.98
N PHE A 163 -9.77 22.20 14.92
CA PHE A 163 -9.73 21.33 16.08
C PHE A 163 -9.86 19.86 15.68
N TYR A 164 -10.90 19.51 14.90
CA TYR A 164 -11.14 18.12 14.51
C TYR A 164 -10.11 17.60 13.53
N SER A 165 -9.56 18.43 12.64
CA SER A 165 -8.46 18.04 11.76
C SER A 165 -7.25 17.54 12.55
N GLY A 166 -6.85 18.25 13.61
CA GLY A 166 -5.77 17.83 14.50
C GLY A 166 -6.08 16.54 15.25
N LEU A 167 -7.29 16.42 15.77
CA LEU A 167 -7.76 15.23 16.51
C LEU A 167 -7.80 14.00 15.61
N ILE A 168 -8.42 14.11 14.43
CA ILE A 168 -8.55 13.02 13.46
C ILE A 168 -7.16 12.56 13.00
N LYS A 169 -6.31 13.49 12.59
CA LYS A 169 -4.94 13.20 12.17
C LYS A 169 -4.20 12.40 13.24
N THR A 170 -4.14 12.90 14.46
CA THR A 170 -3.46 12.24 15.58
C THR A 170 -4.02 10.84 15.85
N GLN A 171 -5.34 10.69 15.80
CA GLN A 171 -5.99 9.41 16.05
C GLN A 171 -5.72 8.39 14.94
N MET A 172 -5.73 8.82 13.69
CA MET A 172 -5.41 7.95 12.54
C MET A 172 -3.93 7.54 12.55
N GLU A 173 -3.02 8.47 12.82
CA GLU A 173 -1.58 8.20 12.90
C GLU A 173 -1.23 7.23 14.05
N SER A 174 -2.03 7.20 15.11
CA SER A 174 -1.86 6.29 16.26
C SER A 174 -2.62 4.96 16.13
N ALA A 175 -3.32 4.72 15.01
CA ALA A 175 -4.15 3.52 14.86
C ALA A 175 -3.36 2.21 14.81
N ALA A 176 -2.06 2.27 14.49
CA ALA A 176 -1.14 1.15 14.49
C ALA A 176 0.26 1.57 14.97
N ASP A 177 0.90 0.69 15.72
CA ASP A 177 2.32 0.82 16.06
C ASP A 177 3.14 0.13 14.98
N LEU A 178 3.81 0.90 14.14
CA LEU A 178 4.60 0.43 13.01
C LEU A 178 6.06 0.88 13.16
N VAL A 179 6.99 0.10 12.60
CA VAL A 179 8.42 0.49 12.55
C VAL A 179 8.67 1.73 11.69
N VAL A 180 7.72 2.09 10.83
CA VAL A 180 7.72 3.32 10.03
C VAL A 180 6.56 4.20 10.49
N PRO A 181 6.72 5.54 10.49
CA PRO A 181 5.63 6.43 10.88
C PRO A 181 4.45 6.32 9.91
N LEU A 182 3.25 6.25 10.45
CA LEU A 182 2.02 6.43 9.71
C LEU A 182 1.76 7.94 9.62
N ILE A 183 1.79 8.49 8.41
CA ILE A 183 1.59 9.93 8.19
C ILE A 183 0.24 10.12 7.51
N VAL A 184 -0.58 11.01 8.08
CA VAL A 184 -1.91 11.34 7.57
C VAL A 184 -1.91 12.77 7.05
N GLU A 185 -2.33 12.94 5.80
CA GLU A 185 -2.61 14.23 5.20
C GLU A 185 -4.08 14.60 5.43
N VAL A 186 -4.36 15.89 5.58
CA VAL A 186 -5.70 16.40 5.83
C VAL A 186 -6.03 17.45 4.79
N GLY A 187 -7.00 17.15 3.93
CA GLY A 187 -7.61 18.10 3.03
C GLY A 187 -8.88 18.71 3.64
N GLN A 188 -9.24 19.91 3.20
CA GLN A 188 -10.40 20.66 3.66
C GLN A 188 -11.08 21.36 2.49
N GLY A 189 -12.39 21.33 2.40
CA GLY A 189 -13.17 21.97 1.35
C GLY A 189 -14.64 22.04 1.73
N THR A 190 -15.44 22.68 0.89
CA THR A 190 -16.90 22.73 1.06
C THR A 190 -17.59 21.48 0.52
N ASN A 191 -16.85 20.64 -0.17
CA ASN A 191 -17.25 19.33 -0.70
C ASN A 191 -16.01 18.41 -0.78
N TRP A 192 -16.23 17.13 -1.06
CA TRP A 192 -15.15 16.13 -1.11
C TRP A 192 -14.14 16.38 -2.24
N ASP A 193 -14.60 16.85 -3.40
CA ASP A 193 -13.72 17.13 -4.56
C ASP A 193 -12.72 18.27 -4.29
N GLU A 194 -13.12 19.25 -3.49
CA GLU A 194 -12.22 20.33 -3.05
C GLU A 194 -11.26 19.90 -1.95
N ALA A 195 -11.65 18.92 -1.13
CA ALA A 195 -10.86 18.44 -0.01
C ALA A 195 -9.85 17.35 -0.39
N HIS A 196 -9.96 16.76 -1.61
CA HIS A 196 -9.17 15.61 -2.07
C HIS A 196 -7.88 16.00 -2.81
#